data_d9289a69b11f24716e5bb0f704b1fd9a
#
_entry.id   d9289a69b11f24716e5bb0f704b1fd9a
#
_cell.length_a   1.000
_cell.length_b   1.000
_cell.length_c   1.000
_cell.angle_alpha   90.00
_cell.angle_beta   90.00
_cell.angle_gamma   90.00
#
_symmetry.space_group_name_H-M   'P 1'
#
loop_
_entity.id
_entity.type
_entity.pdbx_description
1 polymer ?
#
loop_
_entity_poly.entity_id
_entity_poly.type
_entity_poly.pdbx_seq_one_letter_code
_entity_poly.pdbx_strand_id
1 'polypeptide(L)'
;MAALILNDVDRVICDVLQKNGRAHFNELAEIVHLSVPAVSERVRKLEERGIIKGYFAKLQPDAFGLNIAAFILVTVEGSHNYKKFLDNCTKEPEIMECHAVTGDASHLVKIRTTSPGSLENLLSRMQEWSGVKKTLTNIILSTHHESLSIDTGMKPSALAVPNGKSKH
;
A
#
# COMPACT_ATOMS: atom_id res chain seq x y z
N MET A 1 3.89 12.75 -18.15
CA MET A 1 2.62 11.98 -18.02
C MET A 1 1.50 12.98 -17.80
N ALA A 2 0.44 12.96 -18.63
CA ALA A 2 -0.74 13.80 -18.40
C ALA A 2 -1.37 13.35 -17.07
N ALA A 3 -1.65 14.32 -16.19
CA ALA A 3 -2.34 14.05 -14.94
C ALA A 3 -3.70 13.40 -15.28
N LEU A 4 -3.94 12.19 -14.77
CA LEU A 4 -5.21 11.49 -14.86
C LEU A 4 -6.21 12.27 -13.99
N ILE A 5 -6.89 13.25 -14.58
CA ILE A 5 -7.89 14.05 -13.85
C ILE A 5 -9.09 13.15 -13.61
N LEU A 6 -9.28 12.74 -12.35
CA LEU A 6 -10.48 12.08 -11.88
C LEU A 6 -11.57 13.11 -11.66
N ASN A 7 -12.79 12.81 -12.10
CA ASN A 7 -13.97 13.62 -11.72
C ASN A 7 -14.39 13.31 -10.28
N ASP A 8 -15.26 14.12 -9.71
CA ASP A 8 -15.68 14.01 -8.31
C ASP A 8 -16.37 12.66 -8.01
N VAL A 9 -17.17 12.15 -8.95
CA VAL A 9 -17.82 10.83 -8.81
C VAL A 9 -16.80 9.72 -8.68
N ASP A 10 -15.79 9.69 -9.54
CA ASP A 10 -14.73 8.68 -9.50
C ASP A 10 -13.89 8.79 -8.21
N ARG A 11 -13.65 10.02 -7.73
CA ARG A 11 -12.98 10.26 -6.43
C ARG A 11 -13.79 9.73 -5.26
N VAL A 12 -15.10 9.94 -5.24
CA VAL A 12 -16.01 9.42 -4.20
C VAL A 12 -16.00 7.89 -4.23
N ILE A 13 -16.13 7.28 -5.40
CA ILE A 13 -16.06 5.82 -5.55
C ILE A 13 -14.73 5.28 -4.99
N CYS A 14 -13.60 5.88 -5.34
CA CYS A 14 -12.29 5.49 -4.81
C CYS A 14 -12.21 5.69 -3.30
N ASP A 15 -12.75 6.79 -2.76
CA ASP A 15 -12.73 7.09 -1.32
C ASP A 15 -13.53 6.07 -0.50
N VAL A 16 -14.69 5.63 -1.00
CA VAL A 16 -15.47 4.57 -0.38
C VAL A 16 -14.73 3.24 -0.44
N LEU A 17 -14.25 2.85 -1.63
CA LEU A 17 -13.62 1.55 -1.85
C LEU A 17 -12.28 1.39 -1.11
N GLN A 18 -11.49 2.46 -0.93
CA GLN A 18 -10.26 2.38 -0.13
C GLN A 18 -10.53 2.20 1.37
N LYS A 19 -11.70 2.62 1.87
CA LYS A 19 -12.13 2.45 3.27
C LYS A 19 -12.87 1.12 3.49
N ASN A 20 -13.65 0.71 2.50
CA ASN A 20 -14.41 -0.54 2.49
C ASN A 20 -14.33 -1.20 1.10
N GLY A 21 -13.29 -2.00 0.88
CA GLY A 21 -13.10 -2.75 -0.38
C GLY A 21 -14.18 -3.82 -0.65
N ARG A 22 -15.14 -4.01 0.28
CA ARG A 22 -16.29 -4.91 0.14
C ARG A 22 -17.61 -4.18 -0.05
N ALA A 23 -17.60 -2.85 -0.26
CA ALA A 23 -18.79 -2.07 -0.54
C ALA A 23 -19.52 -2.61 -1.77
N HIS A 24 -20.84 -2.78 -1.68
CA HIS A 24 -21.65 -3.24 -2.79
C HIS A 24 -21.90 -2.10 -3.79
N PHE A 25 -22.06 -2.47 -5.06
CA PHE A 25 -22.34 -1.48 -6.12
C PHE A 25 -23.67 -0.73 -5.90
N ASN A 26 -24.65 -1.35 -5.22
CA ASN A 26 -25.87 -0.67 -4.81
C ASN A 26 -25.58 0.49 -3.85
N GLU A 27 -24.74 0.27 -2.83
CA GLU A 27 -24.32 1.29 -1.86
C GLU A 27 -23.57 2.43 -2.57
N LEU A 28 -22.64 2.10 -3.46
CA LEU A 28 -21.93 3.10 -4.26
C LEU A 28 -22.89 3.91 -5.14
N ALA A 29 -23.87 3.25 -5.76
CA ALA A 29 -24.86 3.87 -6.63
C ALA A 29 -25.72 4.91 -5.88
N GLU A 30 -26.13 4.60 -4.66
CA GLU A 30 -26.84 5.52 -3.76
C GLU A 30 -25.98 6.73 -3.40
N ILE A 31 -24.71 6.50 -3.02
CA ILE A 31 -23.78 7.56 -2.61
C ILE A 31 -23.51 8.55 -3.76
N VAL A 32 -23.30 8.04 -4.98
CA VAL A 32 -22.95 8.87 -6.13
C VAL A 32 -24.15 9.29 -6.99
N HIS A 33 -25.38 8.90 -6.60
CA HIS A 33 -26.64 9.18 -7.31
C HIS A 33 -26.63 8.71 -8.78
N LEU A 34 -26.12 7.50 -9.02
CA LEU A 34 -26.06 6.86 -10.34
C LEU A 34 -26.77 5.50 -10.32
N SER A 35 -27.03 4.94 -11.50
CA SER A 35 -27.49 3.56 -11.59
C SER A 35 -26.35 2.56 -11.31
N VAL A 36 -26.69 1.37 -10.82
CA VAL A 36 -25.72 0.30 -10.54
C VAL A 36 -24.87 -0.06 -11.78
N PRO A 37 -25.46 -0.20 -13.00
CA PRO A 37 -24.64 -0.42 -14.18
C PRO A 37 -23.64 0.71 -14.47
N ALA A 38 -24.02 1.96 -14.24
CA ALA A 38 -23.13 3.11 -14.44
C ALA A 38 -21.96 3.10 -13.45
N VAL A 39 -22.20 2.72 -12.18
CA VAL A 39 -21.17 2.56 -11.16
C VAL A 39 -20.24 1.40 -11.53
N SER A 40 -20.81 0.25 -11.91
CA SER A 40 -20.01 -0.92 -12.31
C SER A 40 -19.06 -0.59 -13.47
N GLU A 41 -19.54 0.13 -14.47
CA GLU A 41 -18.72 0.56 -15.61
C GLU A 41 -17.60 1.54 -15.19
N ARG A 42 -17.89 2.43 -14.23
CA ARG A 42 -16.89 3.36 -13.69
C ARG A 42 -15.79 2.62 -12.93
N VAL A 43 -16.17 1.71 -12.04
CA VAL A 43 -15.22 0.89 -11.27
C VAL A 43 -14.34 0.10 -12.24
N ARG A 44 -14.92 -0.58 -13.23
CA ARG A 44 -14.16 -1.30 -14.26
C ARG A 44 -13.13 -0.40 -14.97
N LYS A 45 -13.52 0.84 -15.35
CA LYS A 45 -12.59 1.80 -15.96
C LYS A 45 -11.48 2.27 -15.02
N LEU A 46 -11.77 2.40 -13.72
CA LEU A 46 -10.76 2.76 -12.72
C LEU A 46 -9.73 1.64 -12.52
N GLU A 47 -10.18 0.39 -12.57
CA GLU A 47 -9.33 -0.81 -12.53
C GLU A 47 -8.48 -0.92 -13.79
N GLU A 48 -9.08 -0.84 -14.98
CA GLU A 48 -8.37 -0.91 -16.27
C GLU A 48 -7.30 0.18 -16.43
N ARG A 49 -7.57 1.37 -15.88
CA ARG A 49 -6.62 2.49 -15.88
C ARG A 49 -5.56 2.37 -14.77
N GLY A 50 -5.61 1.32 -13.94
CA GLY A 50 -4.69 1.08 -12.83
C GLY A 50 -4.79 2.10 -11.70
N ILE A 51 -5.92 2.84 -11.59
CA ILE A 51 -6.21 3.75 -10.49
C ILE A 51 -6.57 2.94 -9.26
N ILE A 52 -7.45 1.95 -9.42
CA ILE A 52 -7.68 0.89 -8.43
C ILE A 52 -6.76 -0.26 -8.81
N LYS A 53 -5.77 -0.54 -7.97
CA LYS A 53 -4.76 -1.58 -8.21
C LYS A 53 -5.17 -2.95 -7.67
N GLY A 54 -6.22 -3.00 -6.85
CA GLY A 54 -6.71 -4.23 -6.23
C GLY A 54 -7.41 -3.96 -4.91
N TYR A 55 -7.96 -5.04 -4.35
CA TYR A 55 -8.67 -5.04 -3.07
C TYR A 55 -7.97 -6.03 -2.15
N PHE A 56 -7.53 -5.58 -0.99
CA PHE A 56 -6.70 -6.38 -0.09
C PHE A 56 -7.27 -6.39 1.33
N ALA A 57 -7.22 -7.57 1.96
CA ALA A 57 -7.48 -7.66 3.39
C ALA A 57 -6.24 -7.18 4.16
N LYS A 58 -6.44 -6.29 5.14
CA LYS A 58 -5.39 -5.97 6.11
C LYS A 58 -5.37 -7.06 7.18
N LEU A 59 -4.27 -7.78 7.25
CA LEU A 59 -4.07 -8.87 8.21
C LEU A 59 -3.30 -8.37 9.44
N GLN A 60 -3.55 -9.03 10.59
CA GLN A 60 -2.77 -8.80 11.80
C GLN A 60 -1.50 -9.66 11.76
N PRO A 61 -0.30 -9.07 11.62
CA PRO A 61 0.92 -9.85 11.41
C PRO A 61 1.26 -10.78 12.57
N ASP A 62 0.98 -10.37 13.81
CA ASP A 62 1.27 -11.15 15.02
C ASP A 62 0.50 -12.48 15.03
N ALA A 63 -0.70 -12.54 14.42
CA ALA A 63 -1.47 -13.77 14.25
C ALA A 63 -0.75 -14.81 13.37
N PHE A 64 0.24 -14.39 12.60
CA PHE A 64 1.09 -15.23 11.75
C PHE A 64 2.52 -15.37 12.29
N GLY A 65 2.75 -14.94 13.54
CA GLY A 65 4.07 -14.98 14.17
C GLY A 65 5.08 -13.97 13.63
N LEU A 66 4.64 -13.00 12.82
CA LEU A 66 5.50 -11.96 12.23
C LEU A 66 5.69 -10.79 13.22
N ASN A 67 6.41 -11.06 14.32
CA ASN A 67 6.50 -10.17 15.48
C ASN A 67 7.54 -9.04 15.32
N ILE A 68 8.41 -9.14 14.31
CA ILE A 68 9.43 -8.12 14.06
C ILE A 68 9.12 -7.40 12.75
N ALA A 69 9.06 -6.07 12.84
CA ALA A 69 9.05 -5.18 11.70
C ALA A 69 10.28 -4.27 11.73
N ALA A 70 10.85 -3.98 10.58
CA ALA A 70 11.99 -3.07 10.49
C ALA A 70 11.99 -2.31 9.16
N PHE A 71 12.66 -1.15 9.19
CA PHE A 71 13.13 -0.47 8.00
C PHE A 71 14.62 -0.71 7.83
N ILE A 72 15.03 -1.09 6.63
CA ILE A 72 16.43 -1.31 6.27
C ILE A 72 16.81 -0.31 5.19
N LEU A 73 17.74 0.59 5.51
CA LEU A 73 18.40 1.44 4.53
C LEU A 73 19.50 0.65 3.88
N VAL A 74 19.46 0.51 2.56
CA VAL A 74 20.41 -0.28 1.78
C VAL A 74 21.18 0.61 0.82
N THR A 75 22.52 0.55 0.87
CA THR A 75 23.38 1.20 -0.11
C THR A 75 23.77 0.16 -1.15
N VAL A 76 23.28 0.34 -2.37
CA VAL A 76 23.63 -0.50 -3.54
C VAL A 76 24.56 0.31 -4.43
N GLU A 77 25.75 -0.22 -4.66
CA GLU A 77 26.77 0.44 -5.49
C GLU A 77 26.55 0.11 -6.98
N GLY A 78 26.58 1.18 -7.79
CA GLY A 78 26.45 1.07 -9.24
C GLY A 78 24.99 0.80 -9.68
N SER A 79 24.44 1.71 -10.46
CA SER A 79 23.04 1.63 -10.93
C SER A 79 22.75 0.34 -11.75
N HIS A 80 23.76 -0.27 -12.34
CA HIS A 80 23.64 -1.54 -13.05
C HIS A 80 23.23 -2.72 -12.13
N ASN A 81 23.47 -2.62 -10.82
CA ASN A 81 23.06 -3.62 -9.83
C ASN A 81 21.62 -3.44 -9.36
N TYR A 82 20.97 -2.27 -9.59
CA TYR A 82 19.64 -1.96 -9.06
C TYR A 82 18.58 -2.96 -9.53
N LYS A 83 18.60 -3.33 -10.82
CA LYS A 83 17.64 -4.31 -11.34
C LYS A 83 17.72 -5.64 -10.58
N LYS A 84 18.93 -6.18 -10.41
CA LYS A 84 19.15 -7.44 -9.71
C LYS A 84 18.77 -7.35 -8.23
N PHE A 85 19.06 -6.22 -7.59
CA PHE A 85 18.64 -5.95 -6.22
C PHE A 85 17.11 -5.95 -6.09
N LEU A 86 16.39 -5.25 -6.98
CA LEU A 86 14.91 -5.21 -6.99
C LEU A 86 14.30 -6.59 -7.27
N ASP A 87 14.88 -7.36 -8.20
CA ASP A 87 14.46 -8.74 -8.48
C ASP A 87 14.62 -9.64 -7.24
N ASN A 88 15.68 -9.45 -6.46
CA ASN A 88 15.88 -10.17 -5.20
C ASN A 88 14.86 -9.73 -4.15
N CYS A 89 14.60 -8.42 -3.99
CA CYS A 89 13.57 -7.91 -3.09
C CYS A 89 12.19 -8.51 -3.39
N THR A 90 11.85 -8.67 -4.67
CA THR A 90 10.55 -9.24 -5.07
C THR A 90 10.41 -10.72 -4.73
N LYS A 91 11.53 -11.46 -4.67
CA LYS A 91 11.55 -12.90 -4.36
C LYS A 91 11.63 -13.20 -2.88
N GLU A 92 12.03 -12.23 -2.07
CA GLU A 92 12.18 -12.40 -0.62
C GLU A 92 10.84 -12.15 0.08
N PRO A 93 10.19 -13.18 0.65
CA PRO A 93 8.84 -13.05 1.21
C PRO A 93 8.76 -12.17 2.45
N GLU A 94 9.88 -11.95 3.15
CA GLU A 94 9.95 -11.09 4.32
C GLU A 94 9.95 -9.60 3.94
N ILE A 95 10.22 -9.27 2.66
CA ILE A 95 10.22 -7.90 2.15
C ILE A 95 8.81 -7.50 1.71
N MET A 96 8.28 -6.48 2.37
CA MET A 96 6.96 -5.95 2.08
C MET A 96 6.96 -4.78 1.11
N GLU A 97 7.98 -3.92 1.22
CA GLU A 97 8.11 -2.71 0.40
C GLU A 97 9.58 -2.46 0.07
N CYS A 98 9.85 -1.96 -1.11
CA CYS A 98 11.19 -1.53 -1.53
C CYS A 98 11.06 -0.23 -2.33
N HIS A 99 11.71 0.82 -1.85
CA HIS A 99 11.67 2.17 -2.43
C HIS A 99 13.07 2.66 -2.76
N ALA A 100 13.27 3.24 -3.93
CA ALA A 100 14.44 4.06 -4.20
C ALA A 100 14.28 5.38 -3.46
N VAL A 101 15.32 5.79 -2.75
CA VAL A 101 15.29 7.00 -1.91
C VAL A 101 16.49 7.90 -2.20
N THR A 102 16.36 9.17 -1.85
CA THR A 102 17.47 10.12 -1.82
C THR A 102 18.15 10.11 -0.45
N GLY A 103 19.40 10.55 -0.36
CA GLY A 103 20.19 10.63 0.87
C GLY A 103 21.35 9.64 0.89
N ASP A 104 21.72 9.17 2.08
CA ASP A 104 22.92 8.34 2.29
C ASP A 104 22.75 6.88 1.84
N ALA A 105 21.54 6.45 1.55
CA ALA A 105 21.22 5.14 1.03
C ALA A 105 20.54 5.25 -0.34
N SER A 106 20.64 4.19 -1.14
CA SER A 106 19.94 4.14 -2.45
C SER A 106 18.53 3.59 -2.35
N HIS A 107 18.26 2.74 -1.36
CA HIS A 107 16.96 2.08 -1.18
C HIS A 107 16.56 2.02 0.30
N LEU A 108 15.24 2.10 0.52
CA LEU A 108 14.57 1.83 1.80
C LEU A 108 13.70 0.59 1.62
N VAL A 109 13.89 -0.40 2.48
CA VAL A 109 13.15 -1.66 2.47
C VAL A 109 12.38 -1.80 3.77
N LYS A 110 11.07 -2.11 3.70
CA LYS A 110 10.25 -2.47 4.86
C LYS A 110 10.14 -3.98 4.92
N ILE A 111 10.41 -4.55 6.08
CA ILE A 111 10.37 -6.01 6.27
C ILE A 111 9.46 -6.39 7.45
N ARG A 112 8.99 -7.65 7.40
CA ARG A 112 8.43 -8.35 8.55
C ARG A 112 9.01 -9.75 8.64
N THR A 113 9.37 -10.14 9.86
CA THR A 113 9.95 -11.45 10.15
C THR A 113 9.53 -11.95 11.54
N THR A 114 9.87 -13.19 11.86
CA THR A 114 9.36 -13.87 13.05
C THR A 114 10.18 -13.58 14.31
N SER A 115 11.49 -13.43 14.19
CA SER A 115 12.43 -13.36 15.33
C SER A 115 13.67 -12.54 15.00
N PRO A 116 14.48 -12.15 16.02
CA PRO A 116 15.78 -11.53 15.77
C PRO A 116 16.72 -12.42 14.93
N GLY A 117 16.71 -13.73 15.14
CA GLY A 117 17.51 -14.66 14.35
C GLY A 117 17.06 -14.72 12.88
N SER A 118 15.74 -14.64 12.61
CA SER A 118 15.23 -14.54 11.24
C SER A 118 15.67 -13.24 10.58
N LEU A 119 15.65 -12.12 11.34
CA LEU A 119 16.16 -10.84 10.85
C LEU A 119 17.66 -10.91 10.51
N GLU A 120 18.47 -11.51 11.38
CA GLU A 120 19.90 -11.72 11.13
C GLU A 120 20.13 -12.53 9.86
N ASN A 121 19.40 -13.61 9.66
CA ASN A 121 19.49 -14.43 8.45
C ASN A 121 19.09 -13.64 7.19
N LEU A 122 18.04 -12.83 7.25
CA LEU A 122 17.65 -11.96 6.14
C LEU A 122 18.75 -10.95 5.80
N LEU A 123 19.34 -10.30 6.82
CA LEU A 123 20.41 -9.34 6.63
C LEU A 123 21.65 -9.98 6.01
N SER A 124 22.00 -11.19 6.45
CA SER A 124 23.11 -11.96 5.87
C SER A 124 22.88 -12.26 4.38
N ARG A 125 21.68 -12.75 4.03
CA ARG A 125 21.33 -12.96 2.61
C ARG A 125 21.39 -11.67 1.80
N MET A 126 20.86 -10.54 2.34
CA MET A 126 20.89 -9.27 1.64
C MET A 126 22.30 -8.74 1.40
N GLN A 127 23.23 -8.97 2.33
CA GLN A 127 24.63 -8.55 2.20
C GLN A 127 25.39 -9.34 1.14
N GLU A 128 24.94 -10.55 0.80
CA GLU A 128 25.48 -11.36 -0.29
C GLU A 128 24.98 -10.92 -1.68
N TRP A 129 23.95 -10.07 -1.73
CA TRP A 129 23.41 -9.62 -3.02
C TRP A 129 24.38 -8.68 -3.74
N SER A 130 24.52 -8.90 -5.05
CA SER A 130 25.44 -8.11 -5.89
C SER A 130 25.19 -6.62 -5.74
N GLY A 131 26.25 -5.88 -5.43
CA GLY A 131 26.23 -4.42 -5.28
C GLY A 131 25.80 -3.92 -3.91
N VAL A 132 25.27 -4.73 -3.01
CA VAL A 132 24.97 -4.33 -1.64
C VAL A 132 26.26 -4.06 -0.88
N LYS A 133 26.46 -2.82 -0.44
CA LYS A 133 27.65 -2.38 0.30
C LYS A 133 27.39 -2.19 1.79
N LYS A 134 26.19 -1.75 2.13
CA LYS A 134 25.85 -1.41 3.51
C LYS A 134 24.36 -1.60 3.73
N THR A 135 24.01 -2.10 4.91
CA THR A 135 22.68 -2.12 5.45
C THR A 135 22.67 -1.39 6.79
N LEU A 136 21.63 -0.59 7.03
CA LEU A 136 21.36 0.03 8.33
C LEU A 136 19.92 -0.29 8.71
N THR A 137 19.74 -1.06 9.78
CA THR A 137 18.45 -1.59 10.19
C THR A 137 17.88 -0.81 11.36
N ASN A 138 16.65 -0.36 11.23
CA ASN A 138 15.88 0.29 12.28
C ASN A 138 14.68 -0.58 12.62
N ILE A 139 14.71 -1.25 13.78
CA ILE A 139 13.59 -2.06 14.26
C ILE A 139 12.45 -1.13 14.70
N ILE A 140 11.23 -1.44 14.27
CA ILE A 140 10.01 -0.72 14.68
C ILE A 140 9.60 -1.24 16.06
N LEU A 141 9.70 -0.40 17.07
CA LEU A 141 9.30 -0.74 18.45
C LEU A 141 7.78 -0.68 18.62
N SER A 142 7.14 0.29 17.97
CA SER A 142 5.68 0.45 17.99
C SER A 142 5.21 1.18 16.74
N THR A 143 4.01 0.86 16.25
CA THR A 143 3.35 1.58 15.16
C THR A 143 2.19 2.38 15.71
N HIS A 144 2.29 3.70 15.71
CA HIS A 144 1.24 4.59 16.21
C HIS A 144 0.19 4.92 15.15
N HIS A 145 0.57 4.92 13.88
CA HIS A 145 -0.34 5.16 12.77
C HIS A 145 0.15 4.41 11.51
N GLU A 146 -0.75 3.71 10.87
CA GLU A 146 -0.51 3.07 9.58
C GLU A 146 -1.81 3.13 8.77
N SER A 147 -1.78 3.79 7.63
CA SER A 147 -2.92 3.87 6.71
C SER A 147 -2.48 3.51 5.30
N LEU A 148 -3.32 2.73 4.61
CA LEU A 148 -3.21 2.49 3.18
C LEU A 148 -4.07 3.47 2.38
N SER A 149 -4.96 4.23 3.06
CA SER A 149 -5.82 5.22 2.42
C SER A 149 -5.04 6.49 2.09
N ILE A 150 -5.21 6.98 0.88
CA ILE A 150 -4.69 8.26 0.40
C ILE A 150 -5.79 9.33 0.44
N ASP A 151 -5.41 10.59 0.53
CA ASP A 151 -6.37 11.69 0.37
C ASP A 151 -6.80 11.78 -1.09
N THR A 152 -8.09 11.54 -1.35
CA THR A 152 -8.71 11.65 -2.67
C THR A 152 -9.08 13.08 -3.05
N GLY A 153 -8.85 14.06 -2.16
CA GLY A 153 -9.24 15.46 -2.30
C GLY A 153 -10.75 15.68 -2.09
N MET A 154 -11.48 14.68 -1.55
CA MET A 154 -12.89 14.82 -1.22
C MET A 154 -13.05 15.41 0.19
N LYS A 155 -13.94 16.42 0.34
CA LYS A 155 -14.28 16.93 1.66
C LYS A 155 -15.24 15.96 2.37
N PRO A 156 -15.14 15.77 3.69
CA PRO A 156 -16.02 14.89 4.45
C PRO A 156 -17.53 15.21 4.26
N SER A 157 -17.87 16.47 3.99
CA SER A 157 -19.24 16.91 3.72
C SER A 157 -19.83 16.39 2.40
N ALA A 158 -19.02 15.97 1.44
CA ALA A 158 -19.49 15.36 0.19
C ALA A 158 -19.94 13.89 0.40
N LEU A 159 -19.62 13.30 1.55
CA LEU A 159 -19.99 11.94 1.96
C LEU A 159 -21.13 11.93 3.01
N ALA A 160 -21.79 13.06 3.27
CA ALA A 160 -22.89 13.12 4.21
C ALA A 160 -24.04 12.25 3.69
N VAL A 161 -24.15 11.04 4.24
CA VAL A 161 -25.34 10.20 4.14
C VAL A 161 -26.52 11.03 4.66
N PRO A 162 -27.64 11.14 3.94
CA PRO A 162 -28.84 11.74 4.50
C PRO A 162 -29.22 10.95 5.75
N ASN A 163 -29.23 11.62 6.92
CA ASN A 163 -29.68 11.02 8.16
C ASN A 163 -31.03 10.33 7.92
N GLY A 164 -31.01 9.00 7.90
CA GLY A 164 -32.22 8.19 7.90
C GLY A 164 -33.07 8.62 9.08
N LYS A 165 -34.21 9.23 8.80
CA LYS A 165 -35.23 9.54 9.80
C LYS A 165 -35.54 8.25 10.56
N SER A 166 -35.17 8.18 11.83
CA SER A 166 -35.73 7.20 12.76
C SER A 166 -37.26 7.44 12.81
N LYS A 167 -38.00 6.53 12.23
CA LYS A 167 -39.44 6.43 12.51
C LYS A 167 -39.59 5.60 13.76
N HIS A 168 -40.23 6.21 14.73
CA HIS A 168 -40.77 5.60 15.94
C HIS A 168 -41.65 4.38 15.63
#